data_ff7307308c2be1ca89e9e7d67843035f
#
_entry.id   ff7307308c2be1ca89e9e7d67843035f
#
_cell.length_a   1.000
_cell.length_b   1.000
_cell.length_c   1.000
_cell.angle_alpha   90.00
_cell.angle_beta   90.00
_cell.angle_gamma   90.00
#
_symmetry.space_group_name_H-M   'P 1'
#
loop_
_entity.id
_entity.type
_entity.pdbx_description
1 polymer ?
#
loop_
_entity_poly.entity_id
_entity_poly.type
_entity_poly.pdbx_seq_one_letter_code
_entity_poly.pdbx_strand_id
1 'polypeptide(L)'
;MRKIPNTFGIDVTAARFLEYGSEDELRELIAAGQVVAPWLHIGGGSNLLFIKDYEGTVLHSRIGGLEVTSEDEEHVWVRVGAGVVWDDFVAWCVKRHWYGAENLSLIPGEVGASAVQNIGAYGVEVKDLITSVETINMAREKRIYGGDECGYSYRKSLFKQPEMKAVFVTYVNFCLSKREHYTLDYGTIRQELEKYPVLNLETLRRVIIDI
;
A
#
# COMPACT_ATOMS: atom_id res chain seq x y z
N MET A 1 -14.74 22.21 7.22
CA MET A 1 -13.55 21.67 6.54
C MET A 1 -12.90 20.64 7.45
N ARG A 2 -12.42 19.52 6.91
CA ARG A 2 -11.76 18.45 7.68
C ARG A 2 -10.27 18.47 7.37
N LYS A 3 -9.43 18.24 8.41
CA LYS A 3 -7.97 18.17 8.23
C LYS A 3 -7.59 16.98 7.36
N ILE A 4 -6.63 17.19 6.47
CA ILE A 4 -6.06 16.14 5.62
C ILE A 4 -4.91 15.48 6.40
N PRO A 5 -4.94 14.15 6.61
CA PRO A 5 -3.83 13.45 7.25
C PRO A 5 -2.56 13.59 6.40
N ASN A 6 -1.45 13.89 7.05
CA ASN A 6 -0.13 13.93 6.43
C ASN A 6 0.97 13.74 7.48
N THR A 7 2.09 13.16 7.08
CA THR A 7 3.22 12.88 7.99
C THR A 7 4.15 14.08 8.18
N PHE A 8 3.95 15.17 7.43
CA PHE A 8 4.72 16.42 7.59
C PHE A 8 4.19 17.29 8.76
N GLY A 9 3.05 16.90 9.36
CA GLY A 9 2.44 17.67 10.45
C GLY A 9 1.87 19.03 10.01
N ILE A 10 1.59 19.20 8.71
CA ILE A 10 1.06 20.45 8.16
C ILE A 10 -0.43 20.53 8.47
N ASP A 11 -0.86 21.65 9.01
CA ASP A 11 -2.28 21.96 9.25
C ASP A 11 -2.93 22.42 7.94
N VAL A 12 -3.53 21.47 7.22
CA VAL A 12 -4.16 21.69 5.93
C VAL A 12 -5.53 21.02 5.89
N THR A 13 -6.49 21.67 5.25
CA THR A 13 -7.87 21.21 5.14
C THR A 13 -8.29 20.94 3.69
N ALA A 14 -9.33 20.12 3.52
CA ALA A 14 -10.01 19.95 2.25
C ALA A 14 -11.39 20.59 2.27
N ALA A 15 -11.84 21.11 1.13
CA ALA A 15 -13.22 21.57 0.97
C ALA A 15 -14.21 20.43 1.25
N ARG A 16 -13.87 19.22 0.79
CA ARG A 16 -14.58 17.97 1.12
C ARG A 16 -13.56 16.89 1.45
N PHE A 17 -13.86 16.14 2.51
CA PHE A 17 -13.07 14.97 2.89
C PHE A 17 -14.03 13.80 3.07
N LEU A 18 -13.87 12.78 2.22
CA LEU A 18 -14.71 11.59 2.17
C LEU A 18 -13.87 10.37 2.54
N GLU A 19 -14.41 9.55 3.42
CA GLU A 19 -13.87 8.23 3.74
C GLU A 19 -14.88 7.16 3.32
N TYR A 20 -14.40 5.99 2.96
CA TYR A 20 -15.22 4.83 2.64
C TYR A 20 -14.53 3.55 3.11
N GLY A 21 -15.30 2.64 3.73
CA GLY A 21 -14.83 1.38 4.31
C GLY A 21 -15.13 0.15 3.44
N SER A 22 -15.80 0.33 2.29
CA SER A 22 -16.10 -0.75 1.35
C SER A 22 -16.19 -0.26 -0.09
N GLU A 23 -16.15 -1.20 -1.04
CA GLU A 23 -16.39 -0.89 -2.46
C GLU A 23 -17.80 -0.34 -2.68
N ASP A 24 -18.79 -0.82 -1.91
CA ASP A 24 -20.17 -0.38 -2.06
C ASP A 24 -20.37 1.04 -1.53
N GLU A 25 -19.77 1.39 -0.39
CA GLU A 25 -19.75 2.79 0.08
C GLU A 25 -19.09 3.73 -0.94
N LEU A 26 -17.98 3.31 -1.58
CA LEU A 26 -17.37 4.11 -2.64
C LEU A 26 -18.32 4.31 -3.83
N ARG A 27 -19.02 3.24 -4.26
CA ARG A 27 -20.01 3.32 -5.34
C ARG A 27 -21.18 4.24 -4.97
N GLU A 28 -21.63 4.21 -3.72
CA GLU A 28 -22.70 5.08 -3.21
C GLU A 28 -22.25 6.55 -3.20
N LEU A 29 -21.05 6.86 -2.72
CA LEU A 29 -20.50 8.23 -2.74
C LEU A 29 -20.41 8.78 -4.17
N ILE A 30 -19.97 7.95 -5.13
CA ILE A 30 -19.91 8.33 -6.54
C ILE A 30 -21.31 8.54 -7.11
N ALA A 31 -22.24 7.60 -6.86
CA ALA A 31 -23.64 7.67 -7.34
C ALA A 31 -24.38 8.87 -6.81
N ALA A 32 -24.13 9.27 -5.56
CA ALA A 32 -24.70 10.44 -4.91
C ALA A 32 -24.05 11.77 -5.38
N GLY A 33 -23.10 11.74 -6.33
CA GLY A 33 -22.41 12.92 -6.82
C GLY A 33 -21.54 13.62 -5.77
N GLN A 34 -21.13 12.93 -4.71
CA GLN A 34 -20.32 13.53 -3.64
C GLN A 34 -18.85 13.66 -4.04
N VAL A 35 -18.37 12.83 -4.96
CA VAL A 35 -17.00 12.90 -5.51
C VAL A 35 -16.96 13.98 -6.60
N VAL A 36 -16.66 15.21 -6.18
CA VAL A 36 -16.67 16.40 -7.07
C VAL A 36 -15.23 16.79 -7.41
N ALA A 37 -15.01 17.04 -8.69
CA ALA A 37 -13.70 17.50 -9.20
C ALA A 37 -13.35 18.91 -8.70
N PRO A 38 -12.08 19.23 -8.51
CA PRO A 38 -10.96 18.29 -8.56
C PRO A 38 -10.98 17.33 -7.36
N TRP A 39 -10.60 16.09 -7.58
CA TRP A 39 -10.45 15.12 -6.46
C TRP A 39 -9.03 14.60 -6.35
N LEU A 40 -8.69 14.15 -5.14
CA LEU A 40 -7.43 13.53 -4.81
C LEU A 40 -7.71 12.30 -3.94
N HIS A 41 -7.30 11.12 -4.41
CA HIS A 41 -7.35 9.90 -3.63
C HIS A 41 -6.02 9.75 -2.90
N ILE A 42 -6.08 9.63 -1.58
CA ILE A 42 -4.89 9.54 -0.71
C ILE A 42 -4.95 8.28 0.16
N GLY A 43 -3.80 7.84 0.62
CA GLY A 43 -3.64 6.98 1.80
C GLY A 43 -3.35 7.84 3.04
N GLY A 44 -2.43 7.42 3.90
CA GLY A 44 -2.04 8.15 5.11
C GLY A 44 -1.33 9.50 4.88
N GLY A 45 -1.24 9.99 3.64
CA GLY A 45 -0.64 11.29 3.30
C GLY A 45 0.87 11.37 3.48
N SER A 46 1.57 10.24 3.51
CA SER A 46 3.02 10.18 3.77
C SER A 46 3.91 10.62 2.60
N ASN A 47 3.35 10.74 1.39
CA ASN A 47 4.10 11.11 0.18
C ASN A 47 3.50 12.35 -0.52
N LEU A 48 2.75 13.18 0.21
CA LEU A 48 2.11 14.38 -0.32
C LEU A 48 2.50 15.59 0.52
N LEU A 49 3.05 16.62 -0.13
CA LEU A 49 3.33 17.90 0.48
C LEU A 49 2.23 18.91 0.09
N PHE A 50 1.38 19.23 1.04
CA PHE A 50 0.36 20.27 0.86
C PHE A 50 0.94 21.64 1.18
N ILE A 51 0.89 22.55 0.21
CA ILE A 51 1.38 23.95 0.36
C ILE A 51 0.25 24.95 0.67
N LYS A 52 -1.00 24.50 0.59
CA LYS A 52 -2.21 25.24 0.91
C LYS A 52 -3.39 24.29 1.09
N ASP A 53 -4.51 24.79 1.58
CA ASP A 53 -5.77 24.06 1.63
C ASP A 53 -6.17 23.54 0.24
N TYR A 54 -6.80 22.37 0.22
CA TYR A 54 -7.25 21.73 -1.02
C TYR A 54 -8.71 22.09 -1.31
N GLU A 55 -8.95 22.78 -2.41
CA GLU A 55 -10.27 23.31 -2.79
C GLU A 55 -11.22 22.24 -3.38
N GLY A 56 -10.80 20.99 -3.45
CA GLY A 56 -11.55 19.88 -4.02
C GLY A 56 -11.98 18.83 -2.99
N THR A 57 -12.26 17.63 -3.51
CA THR A 57 -12.62 16.45 -2.72
C THR A 57 -11.39 15.59 -2.46
N VAL A 58 -11.06 15.34 -1.20
CA VAL A 58 -10.10 14.32 -0.81
C VAL A 58 -10.87 13.04 -0.50
N LEU A 59 -10.44 11.93 -1.09
CA LEU A 59 -10.95 10.59 -0.78
C LEU A 59 -9.88 9.78 -0.05
N HIS A 60 -10.28 9.10 1.01
CA HIS A 60 -9.42 8.22 1.78
C HIS A 60 -10.08 6.86 1.95
N SER A 61 -9.40 5.81 1.50
CA SER A 61 -9.87 4.44 1.70
C SER A 61 -9.66 4.01 3.14
N ARG A 62 -10.73 3.50 3.75
CA ARG A 62 -10.69 2.82 5.06
C ARG A 62 -11.01 1.33 4.88
N ILE A 63 -10.94 0.82 3.66
CA ILE A 63 -11.13 -0.60 3.38
C ILE A 63 -10.03 -1.38 4.11
N GLY A 64 -10.44 -2.10 5.14
CA GLY A 64 -9.59 -2.96 5.95
C GLY A 64 -9.60 -4.40 5.44
N GLY A 65 -9.05 -5.28 6.27
CA GLY A 65 -9.04 -6.74 6.07
C GLY A 65 -7.73 -7.27 5.52
N LEU A 66 -7.35 -8.42 6.08
CA LEU A 66 -6.21 -9.25 5.72
C LEU A 66 -6.76 -10.67 5.56
N GLU A 67 -6.90 -11.13 4.34
CA GLU A 67 -7.55 -12.39 3.99
C GLU A 67 -6.59 -13.33 3.25
N VAL A 68 -6.41 -14.54 3.74
CA VAL A 68 -5.73 -15.60 2.98
C VAL A 68 -6.74 -16.15 1.98
N THR A 69 -6.47 -15.97 0.70
CA THR A 69 -7.36 -16.43 -0.38
C THR A 69 -7.03 -17.85 -0.86
N SER A 70 -5.75 -18.21 -0.81
CA SER A 70 -5.28 -19.56 -1.09
C SER A 70 -3.87 -19.77 -0.54
N GLU A 71 -3.46 -21.01 -0.43
CA GLU A 71 -2.09 -21.40 -0.07
C GLU A 71 -1.73 -22.77 -0.65
N ASP A 72 -0.46 -23.00 -0.89
CA ASP A 72 0.13 -24.29 -1.22
C ASP A 72 1.32 -24.60 -0.28
N GLU A 73 2.19 -25.55 -0.64
CA GLU A 73 3.36 -25.91 0.17
C GLU A 73 4.42 -24.80 0.22
N GLU A 74 4.50 -23.94 -0.81
CA GLU A 74 5.58 -22.96 -0.98
C GLU A 74 5.11 -21.52 -0.83
N HIS A 75 3.84 -21.24 -1.10
CA HIS A 75 3.32 -19.90 -1.20
C HIS A 75 2.01 -19.71 -0.44
N VAL A 76 1.72 -18.48 -0.14
CA VAL A 76 0.42 -18.02 0.35
C VAL A 76 -0.02 -16.79 -0.44
N TRP A 77 -1.27 -16.79 -0.86
CA TRP A 77 -1.89 -15.63 -1.51
C TRP A 77 -2.81 -14.92 -0.52
N VAL A 78 -2.63 -13.62 -0.44
CA VAL A 78 -3.38 -12.79 0.50
C VAL A 78 -4.00 -11.60 -0.21
N ARG A 79 -5.24 -11.30 0.14
CA ARG A 79 -5.98 -10.12 -0.29
C ARG A 79 -6.03 -9.12 0.83
N VAL A 80 -5.60 -7.89 0.56
CA VAL A 80 -5.43 -6.85 1.59
C VAL A 80 -6.18 -5.59 1.19
N GLY A 81 -6.96 -5.04 2.10
CA GLY A 81 -7.69 -3.78 1.89
C GLY A 81 -6.76 -2.59 1.72
N ALA A 82 -7.11 -1.69 0.82
CA ALA A 82 -6.27 -0.54 0.45
C ALA A 82 -5.98 0.42 1.62
N GLY A 83 -6.86 0.47 2.64
CA GLY A 83 -6.70 1.30 3.83
C GLY A 83 -5.96 0.63 4.99
N VAL A 84 -5.46 -0.60 4.81
CA VAL A 84 -4.60 -1.26 5.81
C VAL A 84 -3.26 -0.54 5.88
N VAL A 85 -2.77 -0.25 7.08
CA VAL A 85 -1.43 0.31 7.28
C VAL A 85 -0.40 -0.66 6.74
N TRP A 86 0.51 -0.17 5.91
CA TRP A 86 1.50 -1.02 5.24
C TRP A 86 2.36 -1.81 6.23
N ASP A 87 2.84 -1.16 7.28
CA ASP A 87 3.71 -1.82 8.27
C ASP A 87 2.98 -2.86 9.14
N ASP A 88 1.67 -2.68 9.36
CA ASP A 88 0.83 -3.70 10.01
C ASP A 88 0.71 -4.96 9.14
N PHE A 89 0.59 -4.80 7.82
CA PHE A 89 0.61 -5.92 6.88
C PHE A 89 1.96 -6.65 6.92
N VAL A 90 3.08 -5.92 6.88
CA VAL A 90 4.42 -6.52 6.97
C VAL A 90 4.60 -7.27 8.29
N ALA A 91 4.21 -6.66 9.42
CA ALA A 91 4.27 -7.30 10.73
C ALA A 91 3.41 -8.58 10.80
N TRP A 92 2.25 -8.57 10.15
CA TRP A 92 1.36 -9.72 10.06
C TRP A 92 1.97 -10.88 9.26
N CYS A 93 2.71 -10.57 8.18
CA CYS A 93 3.46 -11.54 7.39
C CYS A 93 4.61 -12.16 8.21
N VAL A 94 5.45 -11.31 8.83
CA VAL A 94 6.59 -11.74 9.65
C VAL A 94 6.16 -12.67 10.77
N LYS A 95 5.07 -12.34 11.49
CA LYS A 95 4.52 -13.17 12.56
C LYS A 95 4.05 -14.56 12.08
N ARG A 96 3.77 -14.72 10.80
CA ARG A 96 3.33 -15.98 10.17
C ARG A 96 4.46 -16.73 9.46
N HIS A 97 5.67 -16.21 9.53
CA HIS A 97 6.82 -16.73 8.80
C HIS A 97 6.58 -16.76 7.28
N TRP A 98 5.97 -15.70 6.74
CA TRP A 98 5.81 -15.47 5.30
C TRP A 98 6.83 -14.46 4.84
N TYR A 99 7.65 -14.86 3.87
CA TYR A 99 8.83 -14.16 3.40
C TYR A 99 8.56 -13.28 2.20
N GLY A 100 9.33 -12.20 2.07
CA GLY A 100 9.37 -11.29 0.91
C GLY A 100 9.01 -9.84 1.24
N ALA A 101 8.21 -9.57 2.28
CA ALA A 101 7.80 -8.22 2.64
C ALA A 101 8.69 -7.57 3.71
N GLU A 102 9.53 -8.30 4.42
CA GLU A 102 10.27 -7.87 5.60
C GLU A 102 11.21 -6.69 5.35
N ASN A 103 11.84 -6.63 4.17
CA ASN A 103 12.70 -5.51 3.78
C ASN A 103 11.93 -4.18 3.59
N LEU A 104 10.61 -4.25 3.43
CA LEU A 104 9.73 -3.10 3.27
C LEU A 104 9.11 -2.63 4.61
N SER A 105 9.68 -3.09 5.74
CA SER A 105 9.24 -2.70 7.09
C SER A 105 9.36 -1.20 7.31
N LEU A 106 8.43 -0.67 8.13
CA LEU A 106 8.36 0.73 8.58
C LEU A 106 8.20 1.78 7.45
N ILE A 107 7.99 1.36 6.19
CA ILE A 107 7.63 2.32 5.15
C ILE A 107 6.28 2.94 5.51
N PRO A 108 6.19 4.27 5.66
CA PRO A 108 4.94 4.91 6.06
C PRO A 108 3.93 4.90 4.92
N GLY A 109 2.65 4.68 5.24
CA GLY A 109 1.55 4.71 4.28
C GLY A 109 0.64 3.51 4.40
N GLU A 110 -0.18 3.30 3.38
CA GLU A 110 -1.21 2.26 3.32
C GLU A 110 -1.02 1.36 2.10
N VAL A 111 -1.60 0.17 2.16
CA VAL A 111 -1.46 -0.87 1.14
C VAL A 111 -1.89 -0.39 -0.26
N GLY A 112 -2.99 0.33 -0.39
CA GLY A 112 -3.38 0.89 -1.70
C GLY A 112 -2.35 1.87 -2.26
N ALA A 113 -1.80 2.73 -1.40
CA ALA A 113 -0.75 3.68 -1.79
C ALA A 113 0.57 2.97 -2.14
N SER A 114 0.89 1.84 -1.50
CA SER A 114 2.07 1.04 -1.80
C SER A 114 2.06 0.54 -3.24
N ALA A 115 0.91 0.04 -3.71
CA ALA A 115 0.72 -0.42 -5.08
C ALA A 115 0.80 0.73 -6.09
N VAL A 116 0.19 1.90 -5.78
CA VAL A 116 0.26 3.08 -6.65
C VAL A 116 1.70 3.58 -6.79
N GLN A 117 2.47 3.60 -5.70
CA GLN A 117 3.83 4.16 -5.67
C GLN A 117 4.90 3.18 -6.15
N ASN A 118 4.61 1.88 -6.23
CA ASN A 118 5.61 0.82 -6.30
C ASN A 118 6.69 1.08 -5.25
N ILE A 119 6.29 1.05 -3.96
CA ILE A 119 7.23 1.29 -2.87
C ILE A 119 8.38 0.29 -2.91
N GLY A 120 9.55 0.72 -2.48
CA GLY A 120 10.71 -0.14 -2.44
C GLY A 120 11.75 0.38 -1.46
N ALA A 121 12.41 -0.54 -0.80
CA ALA A 121 13.51 -0.30 0.11
C ALA A 121 14.40 -1.55 0.20
N TYR A 122 15.65 -1.34 0.54
CA TYR A 122 16.61 -2.41 0.86
C TYR A 122 16.64 -3.57 -0.16
N GLY A 123 16.60 -3.22 -1.46
CA GLY A 123 16.74 -4.17 -2.56
C GLY A 123 15.44 -4.89 -2.97
N VAL A 124 14.30 -4.59 -2.35
CA VAL A 124 12.98 -5.17 -2.65
C VAL A 124 12.03 -4.08 -3.11
N GLU A 125 11.20 -4.38 -4.10
CA GLU A 125 10.07 -3.54 -4.52
C GLU A 125 8.75 -4.29 -4.30
N VAL A 126 7.68 -3.57 -3.97
CA VAL A 126 6.37 -4.20 -3.69
C VAL A 126 5.79 -4.92 -4.90
N LYS A 127 6.15 -4.52 -6.13
CA LYS A 127 5.76 -5.20 -7.38
C LYS A 127 6.16 -6.67 -7.40
N ASP A 128 7.26 -7.03 -6.71
CA ASP A 128 7.77 -8.40 -6.68
C ASP A 128 6.85 -9.34 -5.89
N LEU A 129 5.94 -8.78 -5.09
CA LEU A 129 4.96 -9.48 -4.27
C LEU A 129 3.54 -9.37 -4.83
N ILE A 130 3.23 -8.30 -5.60
CA ILE A 130 1.87 -8.03 -6.09
C ILE A 130 1.50 -8.99 -7.22
N THR A 131 0.40 -9.71 -7.05
CA THR A 131 -0.20 -10.55 -8.10
C THR A 131 -1.30 -9.82 -8.88
N SER A 132 -2.10 -8.99 -8.18
CA SER A 132 -3.10 -8.15 -8.84
C SER A 132 -3.54 -6.99 -7.96
N VAL A 133 -4.18 -5.99 -8.58
CA VAL A 133 -4.74 -4.80 -7.93
C VAL A 133 -6.20 -4.65 -8.33
N GLU A 134 -7.10 -4.61 -7.34
CA GLU A 134 -8.54 -4.41 -7.54
C GLU A 134 -8.87 -2.94 -7.45
N THR A 135 -9.74 -2.48 -8.33
CA THR A 135 -10.08 -1.06 -8.43
C THR A 135 -11.56 -0.84 -8.74
N ILE A 136 -12.05 0.35 -8.39
CA ILE A 136 -13.33 0.90 -8.84
C ILE A 136 -13.04 2.20 -9.58
N ASN A 137 -13.72 2.43 -10.71
CA ASN A 137 -13.62 3.69 -11.46
C ASN A 137 -14.82 4.64 -11.20
N MET A 138 -14.78 5.85 -11.76
CA MET A 138 -15.88 6.82 -11.63
C MET A 138 -17.19 6.37 -12.30
N ALA A 139 -17.16 5.38 -13.20
CA ALA A 139 -18.36 4.70 -13.73
C ALA A 139 -18.89 3.63 -12.77
N ARG A 140 -18.25 3.44 -11.60
CA ARG A 140 -18.55 2.43 -10.57
C ARG A 140 -18.29 0.99 -11.01
N GLU A 141 -17.51 0.83 -12.06
CA GLU A 141 -17.12 -0.46 -12.58
C GLU A 141 -15.89 -0.98 -11.82
N LYS A 142 -15.92 -2.26 -11.50
CA LYS A 142 -14.77 -2.95 -10.93
C LYS A 142 -13.86 -3.45 -12.04
N ARG A 143 -12.55 -3.24 -11.86
CA ARG A 143 -11.52 -3.85 -12.71
C ARG A 143 -10.41 -4.41 -11.81
N ILE A 144 -9.88 -5.56 -12.21
CA ILE A 144 -8.69 -6.18 -11.60
C ILE A 144 -7.58 -6.12 -12.64
N TYR A 145 -6.45 -5.55 -12.23
CA TYR A 145 -5.23 -5.49 -13.04
C TYR A 145 -4.26 -6.56 -12.53
N GLY A 146 -3.80 -7.45 -13.41
CA GLY A 146 -2.70 -8.36 -13.10
C GLY A 146 -1.41 -7.59 -12.80
N GLY A 147 -0.47 -8.19 -12.08
CA GLY A 147 0.79 -7.54 -11.73
C GLY A 147 1.56 -7.04 -12.95
N ASP A 148 1.53 -7.78 -14.05
CA ASP A 148 2.13 -7.44 -15.36
C ASP A 148 1.41 -6.26 -16.06
N GLU A 149 0.08 -6.13 -15.85
CA GLU A 149 -0.70 -5.00 -16.38
C GLU A 149 -0.44 -3.70 -15.63
N CYS A 150 0.06 -3.75 -14.39
CA CYS A 150 0.30 -2.58 -13.55
C CYS A 150 1.47 -1.69 -14.02
N GLY A 151 2.23 -2.10 -15.04
CA GLY A 151 3.30 -1.30 -15.66
C GLY A 151 4.37 -0.83 -14.69
N TYR A 152 4.70 -1.67 -13.71
CA TYR A 152 5.65 -1.33 -12.65
C TYR A 152 7.07 -1.13 -13.16
N SER A 153 7.69 -0.06 -12.69
CA SER A 153 9.12 0.20 -12.76
C SER A 153 9.55 1.05 -11.57
N TYR A 154 10.82 1.39 -11.45
CA TYR A 154 11.32 2.15 -10.30
C TYR A 154 10.44 3.38 -9.99
N ARG A 155 9.77 3.37 -8.82
CA ARG A 155 8.84 4.43 -8.36
C ARG A 155 7.71 4.77 -9.33
N LYS A 156 7.34 3.86 -10.22
CA LYS A 156 6.34 4.08 -11.27
C LYS A 156 5.34 2.91 -11.33
N SER A 157 4.08 3.26 -11.62
CA SER A 157 3.01 2.32 -11.94
C SER A 157 2.05 2.92 -12.94
N LEU A 158 1.18 2.09 -13.54
CA LEU A 158 0.05 2.52 -14.36
C LEU A 158 -0.83 3.53 -13.60
N PHE A 159 -1.06 3.30 -12.29
CA PHE A 159 -1.96 4.12 -11.46
C PHE A 159 -1.50 5.57 -11.26
N LYS A 160 -0.26 5.91 -11.62
CA LYS A 160 0.26 7.29 -11.59
C LYS A 160 0.00 8.05 -12.89
N GLN A 161 -0.48 7.39 -13.94
CA GLN A 161 -0.78 8.02 -15.21
C GLN A 161 -2.00 8.94 -15.08
N PRO A 162 -2.08 10.05 -15.86
CA PRO A 162 -3.21 10.99 -15.82
C PRO A 162 -4.57 10.32 -16.06
N GLU A 163 -4.61 9.31 -16.91
CA GLU A 163 -5.81 8.55 -17.29
C GLU A 163 -6.37 7.74 -16.12
N MET A 164 -5.51 7.38 -15.17
CA MET A 164 -5.86 6.56 -14.01
C MET A 164 -6.34 7.39 -12.80
N LYS A 165 -6.38 8.73 -12.91
CA LYS A 165 -6.85 9.61 -11.82
C LYS A 165 -8.28 9.32 -11.36
N ALA A 166 -9.10 8.74 -12.24
CA ALA A 166 -10.49 8.36 -11.98
C ALA A 166 -10.63 6.89 -11.54
N VAL A 167 -9.53 6.23 -11.17
CA VAL A 167 -9.48 4.84 -10.72
C VAL A 167 -8.99 4.79 -9.29
N PHE A 168 -9.74 4.13 -8.41
CA PHE A 168 -9.50 4.04 -6.98
C PHE A 168 -9.12 2.60 -6.62
N VAL A 169 -7.93 2.42 -6.06
CA VAL A 169 -7.49 1.11 -5.56
C VAL A 169 -8.31 0.74 -4.32
N THR A 170 -8.88 -0.47 -4.33
CA THR A 170 -9.73 -0.99 -3.23
C THR A 170 -9.07 -2.15 -2.48
N TYR A 171 -8.40 -3.04 -3.21
CA TYR A 171 -7.65 -4.16 -2.63
C TYR A 171 -6.37 -4.40 -3.43
N VAL A 172 -5.38 -4.96 -2.76
CA VAL A 172 -4.15 -5.45 -3.38
C VAL A 172 -3.97 -6.91 -3.01
N ASN A 173 -3.68 -7.75 -4.00
CA ASN A 173 -3.44 -9.16 -3.83
C ASN A 173 -1.92 -9.43 -3.91
N PHE A 174 -1.41 -10.17 -2.94
CA PHE A 174 0.00 -10.49 -2.82
C PHE A 174 0.22 -12.00 -2.84
N CYS A 175 1.40 -12.42 -3.31
CA CYS A 175 1.93 -13.76 -3.14
C CYS A 175 3.20 -13.67 -2.29
N LEU A 176 3.24 -14.40 -1.18
CA LEU A 176 4.36 -14.46 -0.25
C LEU A 176 4.91 -15.87 -0.19
N SER A 177 6.22 -16.01 0.06
CA SER A 177 6.85 -17.32 0.19
C SER A 177 6.68 -17.87 1.60
N LYS A 178 6.47 -19.19 1.71
CA LYS A 178 6.60 -19.96 2.95
C LYS A 178 8.01 -20.54 3.12
N ARG A 179 8.83 -20.48 2.07
CA ARG A 179 10.23 -20.94 2.10
C ARG A 179 11.13 -19.82 2.57
N GLU A 180 12.01 -20.13 3.49
CA GLU A 180 12.99 -19.21 4.00
C GLU A 180 13.89 -18.67 2.88
N HIS A 181 13.88 -17.38 2.70
CA HIS A 181 14.81 -16.64 1.86
C HIS A 181 14.91 -15.19 2.34
N TYR A 182 16.09 -14.57 2.16
CA TYR A 182 16.34 -13.20 2.62
C TYR A 182 17.11 -12.41 1.57
N THR A 183 16.72 -11.14 1.39
CA THR A 183 17.48 -10.17 0.60
C THR A 183 18.34 -9.34 1.54
N LEU A 184 19.65 -9.62 1.60
CA LEU A 184 20.58 -9.04 2.58
C LEU A 184 21.65 -8.13 1.97
N ASP A 185 21.77 -8.09 0.64
CA ASP A 185 22.88 -7.46 -0.07
C ASP A 185 22.64 -5.96 -0.36
N TYR A 186 21.98 -5.27 0.57
CA TYR A 186 21.73 -3.84 0.44
C TYR A 186 22.20 -3.06 1.67
N GLY A 187 22.98 -2.00 1.45
CA GLY A 187 23.46 -1.14 2.52
C GLY A 187 24.24 -1.87 3.60
N THR A 188 23.90 -1.63 4.85
CA THR A 188 24.56 -2.16 6.04
C THR A 188 23.85 -3.36 6.68
N ILE A 189 22.84 -3.92 6.05
CA ILE A 189 22.01 -4.99 6.63
C ILE A 189 22.85 -6.15 7.17
N ARG A 190 23.80 -6.68 6.39
CA ARG A 190 24.66 -7.78 6.83
C ARG A 190 25.49 -7.44 8.07
N GLN A 191 26.04 -6.22 8.12
CA GLN A 191 26.83 -5.77 9.27
C GLN A 191 25.98 -5.64 10.53
N GLU A 192 24.77 -5.10 10.39
CA GLU A 192 23.86 -4.97 11.52
C GLU A 192 23.38 -6.34 12.02
N LEU A 193 23.16 -7.31 11.12
CA LEU A 193 22.77 -8.67 11.49
C LEU A 193 23.85 -9.41 12.29
N GLU A 194 25.14 -9.09 12.14
CA GLU A 194 26.24 -9.69 12.92
C GLU A 194 26.09 -9.45 14.44
N LYS A 195 25.30 -8.43 14.84
CA LYS A 195 25.00 -8.15 16.24
C LYS A 195 23.99 -9.13 16.87
N TYR A 196 23.36 -9.98 16.05
CA TYR A 196 22.32 -10.90 16.49
C TYR A 196 22.77 -12.35 16.34
N PRO A 197 22.44 -13.21 17.32
CA PRO A 197 22.90 -14.62 17.31
C PRO A 197 22.20 -15.49 16.26
N VAL A 198 21.02 -15.06 15.77
CA VAL A 198 20.19 -15.86 14.85
C VAL A 198 19.57 -14.96 13.80
N LEU A 199 19.71 -15.33 12.54
CA LEU A 199 18.96 -14.75 11.43
C LEU A 199 17.58 -15.42 11.35
N ASN A 200 16.54 -14.62 11.44
CA ASN A 200 15.15 -14.97 11.17
C ASN A 200 14.38 -13.71 10.74
N LEU A 201 13.12 -13.86 10.32
CA LEU A 201 12.29 -12.74 9.87
C LEU A 201 12.15 -11.62 10.91
N GLU A 202 11.99 -12.00 12.19
CA GLU A 202 11.83 -11.02 13.28
C GLU A 202 13.11 -10.21 13.50
N THR A 203 14.27 -10.90 13.47
CA THR A 203 15.58 -10.25 13.58
C THR A 203 15.84 -9.34 12.40
N LEU A 204 15.59 -9.81 11.17
CA LEU A 204 15.77 -8.99 9.97
C LEU A 204 14.85 -7.76 10.00
N ARG A 205 13.56 -7.94 10.30
CA ARG A 205 12.63 -6.81 10.44
C ARG A 205 13.12 -5.81 11.50
N ARG A 206 13.62 -6.25 12.64
CA ARG A 206 14.18 -5.36 13.68
C ARG A 206 15.36 -4.56 13.14
N VAL A 207 16.29 -5.22 12.47
CA VAL A 207 17.45 -4.55 11.84
C VAL A 207 17.00 -3.50 10.84
N ILE A 208 16.02 -3.80 9.98
CA ILE A 208 15.47 -2.84 9.00
C ILE A 208 14.85 -1.62 9.70
N ILE A 209 14.19 -1.82 10.84
CA ILE A 209 13.57 -0.73 11.62
C ILE A 209 14.62 0.14 12.32
N ASP A 210 15.73 -0.47 12.75
CA ASP A 210 16.79 0.20 13.52
C ASP A 210 17.79 0.98 12.63
N ILE A 211 17.86 0.68 11.31
CA ILE A 211 18.67 1.40 10.32
C ILE A 211 18.00 2.72 9.88
#